data_c104a6eaea63b8adff4ad9363fa60e33
#
_entry.id   c104a6eaea63b8adff4ad9363fa60e33
#
_cell.length_a   1.000
_cell.length_b   1.000
_cell.length_c   1.000
_cell.angle_alpha   90.00
_cell.angle_beta   90.00
_cell.angle_gamma   90.00
#
_symmetry.space_group_name_H-M   'P 1'
#
loop_
_entity.id
_entity.type
_entity.pdbx_description
1 polymer ?
#
loop_
_entity_poly.entity_id
_entity_poly.type
_entity_poly.pdbx_seq_one_letter_code
_entity_poly.pdbx_strand_id
1 'polypeptide(L)'
;MNKTVIFIIIFAIVALVILTLSSFGPFANKRNSGAINPISQKPQGQEQVPINNQPVQFSSYHNRDVKENYYAISLPQSWQIRSGQKAGSYSFTFPTGKGTAELMDVPDNTTLELYILSQQEPKLKKALPGYSRTNYKKLAVKNYEAYELSFSSIDNGQDISTIKTYIAGQDNAIVITLIFKPEEAARLSPIAVSIVNGFSWENK
;
A
#
# COMPACT_ATOMS: atom_id res chain seq x y z
N MET A 1 28.51 2.76 22.02
CA MET A 1 27.05 2.81 22.25
C MET A 1 26.65 1.51 22.90
N ASN A 2 25.96 1.54 24.04
CA ASN A 2 25.71 0.38 24.88
C ASN A 2 24.70 -0.58 24.20
N LYS A 3 25.02 -1.88 24.11
CA LYS A 3 24.16 -2.89 23.44
C LYS A 3 22.72 -2.90 23.96
N THR A 4 22.53 -2.55 25.23
CA THR A 4 21.22 -2.42 25.89
C THR A 4 20.36 -1.29 25.29
N VAL A 5 20.96 -0.17 24.88
CA VAL A 5 20.24 0.96 24.28
C VAL A 5 19.73 0.61 22.88
N ILE A 6 20.50 -0.18 22.12
CA ILE A 6 20.10 -0.65 20.79
C ILE A 6 18.87 -1.58 20.88
N PHE A 7 18.84 -2.47 21.87
CA PHE A 7 17.71 -3.38 22.09
C PHE A 7 16.42 -2.64 22.46
N ILE A 8 16.50 -1.58 23.28
CA ILE A 8 15.34 -0.76 23.68
C ILE A 8 14.76 -0.01 22.46
N ILE A 9 15.62 0.52 21.60
CA ILE A 9 15.17 1.25 20.40
C ILE A 9 14.50 0.29 19.40
N ILE A 10 15.04 -0.91 19.21
CA ILE A 10 14.43 -1.92 18.32
C ILE A 10 13.08 -2.38 18.87
N PHE A 11 12.96 -2.57 20.17
CA PHE A 11 11.69 -2.98 20.81
C PHE A 11 10.61 -1.87 20.72
N ALA A 12 11.00 -0.60 20.85
CA ALA A 12 10.10 0.54 20.71
C ALA A 12 9.56 0.66 19.27
N ILE A 13 10.38 0.41 18.25
CA ILE A 13 9.97 0.45 16.84
C ILE A 13 9.01 -0.70 16.51
N VAL A 14 9.25 -1.90 17.03
CA VAL A 14 8.36 -3.06 16.84
C VAL A 14 7.01 -2.85 17.54
N ALA A 15 7.01 -2.30 18.76
CA ALA A 15 5.77 -1.97 19.47
C ALA A 15 4.94 -0.89 18.79
N LEU A 16 5.59 0.11 18.15
CA LEU A 16 4.89 1.17 17.42
C LEU A 16 4.22 0.65 16.14
N VAL A 17 4.84 -0.32 15.46
CA VAL A 17 4.25 -0.97 14.28
C VAL A 17 3.02 -1.79 14.65
N ILE A 18 3.03 -2.45 15.82
CA ILE A 18 1.90 -3.26 16.30
C ILE A 18 0.73 -2.37 16.75
N LEU A 19 0.98 -1.21 17.38
CA LEU A 19 -0.06 -0.30 17.85
C LEU A 19 -0.83 0.39 16.71
N THR A 20 -0.24 0.59 15.55
CA THR A 20 -0.94 1.16 14.38
C THR A 20 -1.85 0.15 13.68
N LEU A 21 -1.71 -1.14 13.94
CA LEU A 21 -2.54 -2.21 13.37
C LEU A 21 -3.82 -2.48 14.21
N SER A 22 -3.88 -2.01 15.47
CA SER A 22 -4.95 -2.35 16.42
C SER A 22 -6.23 -1.52 16.31
N SER A 23 -6.33 -0.59 15.36
CA SER A 23 -7.46 0.35 15.28
C SER A 23 -8.66 -0.14 14.44
N PHE A 24 -8.71 -1.42 14.09
CA PHE A 24 -9.89 -2.01 13.45
C PHE A 24 -10.75 -2.73 14.50
N GLY A 25 -11.89 -2.14 14.86
CA GLY A 25 -12.89 -2.76 15.70
C GLY A 25 -13.45 -4.04 15.05
N PRO A 26 -13.92 -5.02 15.87
CA PRO A 26 -14.44 -6.28 15.38
C PRO A 26 -15.77 -6.05 14.64
N PHE A 27 -15.86 -6.50 13.39
CA PHE A 27 -17.15 -6.66 12.70
C PHE A 27 -17.94 -7.79 13.39
N ALA A 28 -18.96 -7.41 14.13
CA ALA A 28 -19.87 -8.36 14.79
C ALA A 28 -20.69 -9.10 13.74
N ASN A 29 -20.38 -10.38 13.57
CA ASN A 29 -21.15 -11.30 12.72
C ASN A 29 -22.33 -11.86 13.55
N LYS A 30 -23.53 -11.29 13.35
CA LYS A 30 -24.78 -11.81 13.90
C LYS A 30 -25.19 -13.07 13.14
N ARG A 31 -24.91 -14.23 13.70
CA ARG A 31 -25.53 -15.51 13.26
C ARG A 31 -26.99 -15.51 13.68
N ASN A 32 -27.89 -15.41 12.72
CA ASN A 32 -29.28 -15.78 12.90
C ASN A 32 -29.44 -17.25 12.49
N SER A 33 -29.66 -18.11 13.50
CA SER A 33 -30.16 -19.47 13.32
C SER A 33 -31.69 -19.42 13.20
N GLY A 34 -32.19 -19.58 12.01
CA GLY A 34 -33.62 -19.68 11.71
C GLY A 34 -33.90 -20.86 10.77
N ALA A 35 -34.91 -21.64 11.11
CA ALA A 35 -35.28 -22.94 10.60
C ALA A 35 -35.51 -23.02 9.10
N ILE A 36 -35.18 -24.18 8.54
CA ILE A 36 -35.32 -24.59 7.14
C ILE A 36 -36.76 -24.87 6.80
N ASN A 37 -37.35 -24.15 5.84
CA ASN A 37 -38.52 -24.57 5.07
C ASN A 37 -38.14 -24.64 3.58
N PRO A 38 -38.45 -25.74 2.85
CA PRO A 38 -38.14 -25.84 1.43
C PRO A 38 -39.20 -25.10 0.62
N ILE A 39 -38.84 -23.93 0.09
CA ILE A 39 -39.66 -23.23 -0.90
C ILE A 39 -38.95 -23.27 -2.24
N SER A 40 -39.69 -23.77 -3.24
CA SER A 40 -39.42 -23.84 -4.66
C SER A 40 -38.74 -22.55 -5.18
N GLN A 41 -37.49 -22.64 -5.62
CA GLN A 41 -36.76 -21.50 -6.21
C GLN A 41 -37.08 -21.39 -7.70
N LYS A 42 -37.83 -20.36 -8.04
CA LYS A 42 -37.88 -19.75 -9.37
C LYS A 42 -36.53 -19.08 -9.62
N PRO A 43 -35.90 -19.16 -10.82
CA PRO A 43 -34.62 -18.50 -11.06
C PRO A 43 -34.80 -16.99 -10.92
N GLN A 44 -34.29 -16.40 -9.85
CA GLN A 44 -34.12 -14.95 -9.74
C GLN A 44 -32.99 -14.53 -10.65
N GLY A 45 -33.28 -13.61 -11.57
CA GLY A 45 -32.28 -12.96 -12.40
C GLY A 45 -31.18 -12.37 -11.54
N GLN A 46 -29.93 -12.63 -11.92
CA GLN A 46 -28.80 -11.95 -11.37
C GLN A 46 -28.98 -10.44 -11.56
N GLU A 47 -29.21 -9.76 -10.47
CA GLU A 47 -29.20 -8.30 -10.43
C GLU A 47 -27.75 -7.87 -10.73
N GLN A 48 -27.52 -7.51 -12.00
CA GLN A 48 -26.24 -6.91 -12.41
C GLN A 48 -26.12 -5.60 -11.65
N VAL A 49 -25.24 -5.58 -10.63
CA VAL A 49 -24.78 -4.34 -10.01
C VAL A 49 -24.21 -3.47 -11.14
N PRO A 50 -24.74 -2.28 -11.40
CA PRO A 50 -24.26 -1.44 -12.49
C PRO A 50 -22.79 -1.11 -12.20
N ILE A 51 -21.88 -1.61 -13.05
CA ILE A 51 -20.48 -1.20 -13.06
C ILE A 51 -20.50 0.26 -13.48
N ASN A 52 -20.31 1.14 -12.52
CA ASN A 52 -20.16 2.57 -12.80
C ASN A 52 -18.85 2.77 -13.56
N ASN A 53 -18.93 2.78 -14.91
CA ASN A 53 -17.81 2.94 -15.83
C ASN A 53 -17.35 4.41 -15.94
N GLN A 54 -17.63 5.25 -14.97
CA GLN A 54 -17.09 6.61 -14.99
C GLN A 54 -15.55 6.57 -14.83
N PRO A 55 -14.82 7.30 -15.66
CA PRO A 55 -13.37 7.34 -15.55
C PRO A 55 -12.96 7.89 -14.19
N VAL A 56 -12.02 7.20 -13.54
CA VAL A 56 -11.47 7.65 -12.25
C VAL A 56 -10.77 8.99 -12.45
N GLN A 57 -11.27 10.02 -11.76
CA GLN A 57 -10.64 11.34 -11.76
C GLN A 57 -9.52 11.39 -10.72
N PHE A 58 -8.41 12.04 -11.05
CA PHE A 58 -7.23 12.18 -10.20
C PHE A 58 -7.00 13.64 -9.81
N SER A 59 -6.47 13.85 -8.60
CA SER A 59 -5.94 15.13 -8.12
C SER A 59 -4.47 14.99 -7.77
N SER A 60 -3.69 16.03 -8.04
CA SER A 60 -2.27 16.07 -7.70
C SER A 60 -2.07 16.62 -6.29
N TYR A 61 -1.20 15.96 -5.53
CA TYR A 61 -0.79 16.34 -4.19
C TYR A 61 0.71 16.57 -4.19
N HIS A 62 1.13 17.75 -3.74
CA HIS A 62 2.52 18.20 -3.75
C HIS A 62 3.11 18.11 -2.36
N ASN A 63 4.16 17.33 -2.19
CA ASN A 63 4.93 17.30 -0.96
C ASN A 63 6.13 18.24 -1.07
N ARG A 64 6.21 19.21 -0.16
CA ARG A 64 7.27 20.21 -0.04
C ARG A 64 7.85 20.30 1.36
N ASP A 65 7.57 19.28 2.21
CA ASP A 65 7.96 19.27 3.62
C ASP A 65 9.41 18.85 3.82
N VAL A 66 9.99 18.13 2.87
CA VAL A 66 11.37 17.64 2.95
C VAL A 66 12.19 18.34 1.88
N LYS A 67 13.12 19.21 2.31
CA LYS A 67 14.02 19.94 1.41
C LYS A 67 14.79 18.96 0.51
N GLU A 68 14.90 19.30 -0.77
CA GLU A 68 15.58 18.51 -1.82
C GLU A 68 14.85 17.22 -2.25
N ASN A 69 13.73 16.89 -1.61
CA ASN A 69 12.94 15.68 -1.89
C ASN A 69 11.47 16.02 -2.16
N TYR A 70 11.24 17.10 -2.92
CA TYR A 70 9.88 17.47 -3.29
C TYR A 70 9.35 16.54 -4.37
N TYR A 71 8.09 16.15 -4.22
CA TYR A 71 7.42 15.31 -5.22
C TYR A 71 5.94 15.65 -5.34
N ALA A 72 5.38 15.33 -6.49
CA ALA A 72 3.94 15.30 -6.71
C ALA A 72 3.46 13.86 -6.95
N ILE A 73 2.32 13.53 -6.37
CA ILE A 73 1.63 12.27 -6.57
C ILE A 73 0.18 12.53 -6.98
N SER A 74 -0.31 11.82 -7.99
CA SER A 74 -1.70 11.90 -8.42
C SER A 74 -2.49 10.74 -7.82
N LEU A 75 -3.52 11.06 -7.04
CA LEU A 75 -4.38 10.08 -6.37
C LEU A 75 -5.84 10.27 -6.79
N PRO A 76 -6.67 9.20 -6.81
CA PRO A 76 -8.09 9.31 -7.10
C PRO A 76 -8.79 10.31 -6.18
N GLN A 77 -9.62 11.20 -6.72
CA GLN A 77 -10.34 12.23 -5.97
C GLN A 77 -11.28 11.66 -4.90
N SER A 78 -11.76 10.44 -5.10
CA SER A 78 -12.62 9.74 -4.15
C SER A 78 -11.89 9.20 -2.91
N TRP A 79 -10.56 9.27 -2.89
CA TRP A 79 -9.76 8.80 -1.75
C TRP A 79 -9.62 9.89 -0.69
N GLN A 80 -9.67 9.50 0.58
CA GLN A 80 -9.39 10.40 1.68
C GLN A 80 -7.89 10.44 1.94
N ILE A 81 -7.29 11.62 1.88
CA ILE A 81 -5.85 11.83 1.96
C ILE A 81 -5.54 12.68 3.18
N ARG A 82 -4.47 12.32 3.89
CA ARG A 82 -3.95 13.03 5.05
C ARG A 82 -2.43 13.08 4.97
N SER A 83 -1.83 14.12 5.54
CA SER A 83 -0.39 14.12 5.80
C SER A 83 -0.05 12.93 6.68
N GLY A 84 1.04 12.23 6.35
CA GLY A 84 1.52 11.12 7.14
C GLY A 84 2.21 11.59 8.43
N GLN A 85 2.61 10.64 9.27
CA GLN A 85 3.31 10.94 10.53
C GLN A 85 4.76 11.38 10.31
N LYS A 86 5.37 10.96 9.22
CA LYS A 86 6.72 11.38 8.83
C LYS A 86 6.64 12.58 7.91
N ALA A 87 7.59 13.50 8.05
CA ALA A 87 7.75 14.57 7.07
C ALA A 87 7.89 13.97 5.66
N GLY A 88 7.25 14.56 4.70
CA GLY A 88 7.30 14.08 3.32
C GLY A 88 6.50 12.80 3.06
N SER A 89 5.53 12.44 3.89
CA SER A 89 4.68 11.28 3.67
C SER A 89 3.19 11.64 3.58
N TYR A 90 2.43 10.79 2.87
CA TYR A 90 0.97 10.80 2.85
C TYR A 90 0.42 9.45 3.27
N SER A 91 -0.72 9.47 3.94
CA SER A 91 -1.58 8.32 4.14
C SER A 91 -2.91 8.54 3.44
N PHE A 92 -3.49 7.50 2.86
CA PHE A 92 -4.77 7.59 2.18
C PHE A 92 -5.61 6.35 2.44
N THR A 93 -6.92 6.54 2.45
CA THR A 93 -7.90 5.48 2.61
C THR A 93 -8.89 5.50 1.46
N PHE A 94 -9.38 4.33 1.08
CA PHE A 94 -10.39 4.12 0.06
C PHE A 94 -11.33 2.99 0.51
N PRO A 95 -12.52 2.81 -0.11
CA PRO A 95 -13.55 1.92 0.43
C PRO A 95 -13.11 0.49 0.75
N THR A 96 -12.11 -0.03 0.04
CA THR A 96 -11.68 -1.43 0.12
C THR A 96 -10.23 -1.57 0.61
N GLY A 97 -9.61 -0.48 1.09
CA GLY A 97 -8.22 -0.53 1.52
C GLY A 97 -7.65 0.81 1.98
N LYS A 98 -6.35 0.79 2.12
CA LYS A 98 -5.54 1.92 2.56
C LYS A 98 -4.20 1.94 1.83
N GLY A 99 -3.49 3.06 1.92
CA GLY A 99 -2.14 3.15 1.38
C GLY A 99 -1.33 4.26 1.99
N THR A 100 -0.07 4.30 1.61
CA THR A 100 0.90 5.35 1.99
C THR A 100 1.76 5.72 0.79
N ALA A 101 2.31 6.93 0.83
CA ALA A 101 3.43 7.37 0.02
C ALA A 101 4.48 7.91 0.97
N GLU A 102 5.68 7.31 1.00
CA GLU A 102 6.71 7.61 1.98
C GLU A 102 8.09 7.68 1.34
N LEU A 103 8.91 8.65 1.77
CA LEU A 103 10.32 8.69 1.41
C LEU A 103 11.08 7.56 2.10
N MET A 104 11.98 6.94 1.37
CA MET A 104 12.84 5.86 1.83
C MET A 104 14.27 6.14 1.42
N ASP A 105 15.19 6.13 2.37
CA ASP A 105 16.61 6.26 2.10
C ASP A 105 17.14 4.99 1.42
N VAL A 106 17.91 5.18 0.35
CA VAL A 106 18.60 4.11 -0.37
C VAL A 106 20.11 4.33 -0.13
N PRO A 107 20.84 3.33 0.36
CA PRO A 107 22.28 3.49 0.61
C PRO A 107 23.06 3.73 -0.71
N ASP A 108 24.02 4.65 -0.69
CA ASP A 108 24.80 5.10 -1.87
C ASP A 108 25.55 3.98 -2.61
N ASN A 109 25.83 2.88 -1.95
CA ASN A 109 26.61 1.77 -2.49
C ASN A 109 25.73 0.63 -3.06
N THR A 110 24.46 0.86 -3.29
CA THR A 110 23.55 -0.14 -3.80
C THR A 110 22.58 0.44 -4.84
N THR A 111 22.13 -0.39 -5.77
CA THR A 111 21.03 -0.01 -6.67
C THR A 111 19.68 -0.17 -5.96
N LEU A 112 18.66 0.58 -6.41
CA LEU A 112 17.30 0.44 -5.87
C LEU A 112 16.81 -1.00 -5.96
N GLU A 113 17.06 -1.70 -7.09
CA GLU A 113 16.68 -3.09 -7.27
C GLU A 113 17.33 -4.02 -6.24
N LEU A 114 18.64 -3.92 -6.10
CA LEU A 114 19.38 -4.74 -5.13
C LEU A 114 18.92 -4.47 -3.70
N TYR A 115 18.67 -3.19 -3.36
CA TYR A 115 18.17 -2.82 -2.05
C TYR A 115 16.79 -3.42 -1.76
N ILE A 116 15.87 -3.39 -2.73
CA ILE A 116 14.55 -4.01 -2.60
C ILE A 116 14.69 -5.51 -2.32
N LEU A 117 15.43 -6.22 -3.16
CA LEU A 117 15.51 -7.68 -3.12
C LEU A 117 16.33 -8.20 -1.93
N SER A 118 17.42 -7.51 -1.55
CA SER A 118 18.32 -7.98 -0.50
C SER A 118 17.99 -7.45 0.90
N GLN A 119 17.26 -6.33 1.00
CA GLN A 119 16.98 -5.68 2.29
C GLN A 119 15.48 -5.55 2.57
N GLN A 120 14.70 -5.01 1.63
CA GLN A 120 13.30 -4.71 1.89
C GLN A 120 12.44 -5.98 1.88
N GLU A 121 12.54 -6.81 0.85
CA GLU A 121 11.75 -8.03 0.77
C GLU A 121 12.03 -9.03 1.91
N PRO A 122 13.29 -9.30 2.32
CA PRO A 122 13.56 -10.14 3.49
C PRO A 122 12.97 -9.60 4.80
N LYS A 123 12.95 -8.26 4.98
CA LYS A 123 12.27 -7.64 6.12
C LYS A 123 10.77 -7.90 6.10
N LEU A 124 10.12 -7.78 4.93
CA LEU A 124 8.70 -8.08 4.75
C LEU A 124 8.39 -9.54 5.03
N LYS A 125 9.18 -10.47 4.49
CA LYS A 125 9.05 -11.92 4.75
C LYS A 125 9.13 -12.26 6.23
N LYS A 126 9.99 -11.58 6.98
CA LYS A 126 10.15 -11.79 8.43
C LYS A 126 9.02 -11.17 9.24
N ALA A 127 8.49 -10.03 8.79
CA ALA A 127 7.53 -9.23 9.55
C ALA A 127 6.07 -9.63 9.30
N LEU A 128 5.76 -10.16 8.11
CA LEU A 128 4.37 -10.39 7.68
C LEU A 128 4.03 -11.88 7.68
N PRO A 129 3.08 -12.32 8.51
CA PRO A 129 2.57 -13.69 8.48
C PRO A 129 2.02 -14.04 7.09
N GLY A 130 2.30 -15.25 6.61
CA GLY A 130 1.80 -15.73 5.31
C GLY A 130 2.33 -14.97 4.10
N TYR A 131 3.45 -14.23 4.23
CA TYR A 131 4.04 -13.52 3.10
C TYR A 131 4.29 -14.44 1.92
N SER A 132 3.75 -14.08 0.76
CA SER A 132 3.99 -14.76 -0.52
C SER A 132 4.10 -13.72 -1.63
N ARG A 133 5.28 -13.60 -2.26
CA ARG A 133 5.47 -12.71 -3.40
C ARG A 133 4.64 -13.21 -4.59
N THR A 134 3.77 -12.35 -5.12
CA THR A 134 2.92 -12.64 -6.28
C THR A 134 3.48 -12.06 -7.57
N ASN A 135 4.20 -10.93 -7.49
CA ASN A 135 4.82 -10.30 -8.64
C ASN A 135 6.04 -9.47 -8.24
N TYR A 136 7.02 -9.37 -9.15
CA TYR A 136 8.12 -8.40 -9.11
C TYR A 136 8.47 -8.01 -10.54
N LYS A 137 8.45 -6.71 -10.83
CA LYS A 137 8.75 -6.22 -12.17
C LYS A 137 9.36 -4.82 -12.15
N LYS A 138 10.22 -4.53 -13.12
CA LYS A 138 10.63 -3.18 -13.46
C LYS A 138 9.49 -2.47 -14.16
N LEU A 139 9.26 -1.19 -13.81
CA LEU A 139 8.22 -0.35 -14.41
C LEU A 139 8.86 0.66 -15.35
N ALA A 140 8.15 0.98 -16.44
CA ALA A 140 8.48 2.11 -17.30
C ALA A 140 7.77 3.36 -16.76
N VAL A 141 8.48 4.21 -16.03
CA VAL A 141 7.92 5.43 -15.42
C VAL A 141 8.74 6.62 -15.87
N LYS A 142 8.28 7.31 -16.92
CA LYS A 142 8.99 8.50 -17.46
C LYS A 142 10.51 8.23 -17.55
N ASN A 143 11.30 9.05 -16.84
CA ASN A 143 12.77 8.93 -16.77
C ASN A 143 13.27 8.36 -15.44
N TYR A 144 12.39 7.72 -14.65
CA TYR A 144 12.74 7.20 -13.33
C TYR A 144 12.91 5.69 -13.38
N GLU A 145 13.90 5.21 -12.65
CA GLU A 145 14.00 3.80 -12.32
C GLU A 145 12.91 3.46 -11.31
N ALA A 146 12.08 2.46 -11.63
CA ALA A 146 10.98 2.09 -10.75
C ALA A 146 10.74 0.57 -10.76
N TYR A 147 10.27 0.05 -9.62
CA TYR A 147 9.98 -1.37 -9.42
C TYR A 147 8.66 -1.55 -8.67
N GLU A 148 7.92 -2.56 -9.06
CA GLU A 148 6.74 -3.04 -8.34
C GLU A 148 7.05 -4.38 -7.66
N LEU A 149 6.76 -4.45 -6.37
CA LEU A 149 6.75 -5.66 -5.57
C LEU A 149 5.33 -5.89 -5.08
N SER A 150 4.67 -6.94 -5.57
CA SER A 150 3.32 -7.32 -5.14
C SER A 150 3.39 -8.64 -4.36
N PHE A 151 2.62 -8.72 -3.27
CA PHE A 151 2.59 -9.88 -2.41
C PHE A 151 1.26 -10.02 -1.68
N SER A 152 0.97 -11.23 -1.23
CA SER A 152 -0.09 -11.52 -0.25
C SER A 152 0.51 -11.71 1.13
N SER A 153 -0.30 -11.47 2.17
CA SER A 153 0.02 -11.73 3.57
C SER A 153 -1.27 -11.87 4.37
N ILE A 154 -1.13 -12.25 5.65
CA ILE A 154 -2.26 -12.38 6.57
C ILE A 154 -2.23 -11.23 7.57
N ASP A 155 -3.33 -10.48 7.68
CA ASP A 155 -3.54 -9.44 8.68
C ASP A 155 -4.80 -9.77 9.48
N ASN A 156 -4.66 -9.95 10.81
CA ASN A 156 -5.76 -10.33 11.71
C ASN A 156 -6.57 -11.56 11.22
N GLY A 157 -5.88 -12.55 10.65
CA GLY A 157 -6.49 -13.77 10.13
C GLY A 157 -7.19 -13.61 8.78
N GLN A 158 -7.05 -12.49 8.11
CA GLN A 158 -7.59 -12.23 6.78
C GLN A 158 -6.48 -12.12 5.75
N ASP A 159 -6.71 -12.69 4.58
CA ASP A 159 -5.82 -12.52 3.45
C ASP A 159 -5.89 -11.09 2.93
N ILE A 160 -4.72 -10.48 2.75
CA ILE A 160 -4.55 -9.15 2.16
C ILE A 160 -3.59 -9.20 0.98
N SER A 161 -3.84 -8.37 0.01
CA SER A 161 -2.93 -8.09 -1.11
C SER A 161 -2.26 -6.75 -0.91
N THR A 162 -0.98 -6.66 -1.26
CA THR A 162 -0.20 -5.43 -1.20
C THR A 162 0.53 -5.21 -2.50
N ILE A 163 0.47 -3.98 -3.02
CA ILE A 163 1.31 -3.49 -4.10
C ILE A 163 2.23 -2.42 -3.52
N LYS A 164 3.54 -2.63 -3.61
CA LYS A 164 4.54 -1.62 -3.29
C LYS A 164 5.26 -1.18 -4.55
N THR A 165 5.17 0.10 -4.86
CA THR A 165 5.93 0.69 -5.96
C THR A 165 7.04 1.55 -5.40
N TYR A 166 8.25 1.28 -5.83
CA TYR A 166 9.46 2.01 -5.48
C TYR A 166 9.89 2.84 -6.70
N ILE A 167 10.06 4.14 -6.55
CA ILE A 167 10.48 5.04 -7.63
C ILE A 167 11.73 5.77 -7.16
N ALA A 168 12.85 5.59 -7.87
CA ALA A 168 14.13 6.19 -7.53
C ALA A 168 14.09 7.72 -7.61
N GLY A 169 14.66 8.38 -6.61
CA GLY A 169 15.11 9.76 -6.64
C GLY A 169 16.62 9.83 -6.82
N GLN A 170 17.23 10.95 -6.42
CA GLN A 170 18.68 11.15 -6.48
C GLN A 170 19.39 10.34 -5.39
N ASP A 171 19.01 10.51 -4.12
CA ASP A 171 19.63 9.87 -2.96
C ASP A 171 18.63 9.06 -2.13
N ASN A 172 17.43 8.89 -2.65
CA ASN A 172 16.31 8.21 -1.97
C ASN A 172 15.35 7.59 -2.98
N ALA A 173 14.27 7.00 -2.49
CA ALA A 173 13.14 6.57 -3.28
C ALA A 173 11.83 7.00 -2.62
N ILE A 174 10.78 7.20 -3.40
CA ILE A 174 9.42 7.20 -2.89
C ILE A 174 8.87 5.78 -2.94
N VAL A 175 8.22 5.36 -1.86
CA VAL A 175 7.53 4.06 -1.77
C VAL A 175 6.04 4.31 -1.68
N ILE A 176 5.31 3.93 -2.72
CA ILE A 176 3.85 3.98 -2.75
C ILE A 176 3.34 2.59 -2.41
N THR A 177 2.58 2.47 -1.31
CA THR A 177 2.04 1.19 -0.84
C THR A 177 0.51 1.23 -0.93
N LEU A 178 -0.08 0.22 -1.55
CA LEU A 178 -1.53 -0.04 -1.54
C LEU A 178 -1.77 -1.37 -0.84
N ILE A 179 -2.68 -1.38 0.14
CA ILE A 179 -3.07 -2.57 0.92
C ILE A 179 -4.58 -2.74 0.76
N PHE A 180 -5.03 -3.88 0.31
CA PHE A 180 -6.44 -4.12 -0.04
C PHE A 180 -6.79 -5.62 0.03
N LYS A 181 -8.06 -5.93 -0.08
CA LYS A 181 -8.54 -7.32 -0.15
C LYS A 181 -8.20 -7.96 -1.49
N PRO A 182 -7.86 -9.26 -1.55
CA PRO A 182 -7.44 -9.94 -2.79
C PRO A 182 -8.41 -9.79 -3.97
N GLU A 183 -9.72 -9.79 -3.72
CA GLU A 183 -10.76 -9.62 -4.74
C GLU A 183 -10.71 -8.26 -5.45
N GLU A 184 -10.09 -7.27 -4.85
CA GLU A 184 -9.96 -5.92 -5.42
C GLU A 184 -8.76 -5.75 -6.37
N ALA A 185 -7.90 -6.76 -6.48
CA ALA A 185 -6.64 -6.68 -7.23
C ALA A 185 -6.86 -6.27 -8.70
N ALA A 186 -7.86 -6.85 -9.36
CA ALA A 186 -8.16 -6.54 -10.76
C ALA A 186 -8.58 -5.07 -10.96
N ARG A 187 -9.30 -4.49 -10.00
CA ARG A 187 -9.75 -3.09 -10.02
C ARG A 187 -8.64 -2.10 -9.64
N LEU A 188 -7.82 -2.46 -8.67
CA LEU A 188 -6.81 -1.54 -8.12
C LEU A 188 -5.49 -1.54 -8.91
N SER A 189 -5.14 -2.62 -9.63
CA SER A 189 -3.92 -2.66 -10.43
C SER A 189 -3.84 -1.56 -11.49
N PRO A 190 -4.89 -1.26 -12.29
CA PRO A 190 -4.87 -0.14 -13.23
C PRO A 190 -4.74 1.23 -12.53
N ILE A 191 -5.35 1.38 -11.36
CA ILE A 191 -5.25 2.60 -10.56
C ILE A 191 -3.82 2.79 -10.04
N ALA A 192 -3.18 1.71 -9.55
CA ALA A 192 -1.77 1.76 -9.14
C ALA A 192 -0.85 2.23 -10.29
N VAL A 193 -1.05 1.71 -11.49
CA VAL A 193 -0.32 2.15 -12.70
C VAL A 193 -0.56 3.63 -12.98
N SER A 194 -1.81 4.11 -12.87
CA SER A 194 -2.15 5.52 -13.09
C SER A 194 -1.52 6.44 -12.05
N ILE A 195 -1.46 6.03 -10.78
CA ILE A 195 -0.79 6.76 -9.70
C ILE A 195 0.70 6.92 -10.03
N VAL A 196 1.34 5.83 -10.43
CA VAL A 196 2.77 5.80 -10.77
C VAL A 196 3.07 6.68 -11.99
N ASN A 197 2.24 6.63 -13.02
CA ASN A 197 2.37 7.49 -14.21
C ASN A 197 2.14 8.97 -13.91
N GLY A 198 1.33 9.29 -12.92
CA GLY A 198 1.08 10.64 -12.44
C GLY A 198 2.13 11.17 -11.46
N PHE A 199 3.13 10.35 -11.08
CA PHE A 199 4.21 10.75 -10.18
C PHE A 199 5.23 11.66 -10.88
N SER A 200 5.80 12.61 -10.13
CA SER A 200 6.98 13.39 -10.53
C SER A 200 7.80 13.84 -9.33
N TRP A 201 9.11 13.79 -9.46
CA TRP A 201 9.99 14.56 -8.59
C TRP A 201 9.90 16.04 -8.97
N GLU A 202 9.82 16.91 -7.98
CA GLU A 202 9.78 18.37 -8.17
C GLU A 202 11.14 18.95 -7.75
N ASN A 203 11.90 19.45 -8.71
CA ASN A 203 13.10 20.23 -8.42
C ASN A 203 12.69 21.67 -8.06
N LYS A 204 13.39 22.27 -7.10
CA LYS A 204 13.36 23.71 -6.88
C LYS A 204 14.13 24.43 -7.94
#